data_5ec35e972eb9bbde6bf7e607e0282998
#
_entry.id   5ec35e972eb9bbde6bf7e607e0282998
#
_cell.length_a   1.000
_cell.length_b   1.000
_cell.length_c   1.000
_cell.angle_alpha   90.00
_cell.angle_beta   90.00
_cell.angle_gamma   90.00
#
_symmetry.space_group_name_H-M   'P 1'
#
loop_
_entity.id
_entity.type
_entity.pdbx_description
1 polymer ?
#
loop_
_entity_poly.entity_id
_entity_poly.type
_entity_poly.pdbx_seq_one_letter_code
_entity_poly.pdbx_strand_id
1 'polypeptide(L)'
;YAGTQFNGALLAALMTTAAVRPGTNIILMDLYKIGPALVGNPGAFGLTNVKDACFNGFTVCATPDTYLYWDGVHPTAAGHRLLAMLANDYLYYGDIGAQSTVQAETGFRQREDLLDLASEGMSGRAAWQAGTHLTFGAIGDSVETDARGSVAAAEATGWGGRVGLDHVMSPNARFGFAGTFRTAEVEAGRMAFDVETYAFDIYGGWRSGGHFVSATVGGSVDHYDDITRVTSLAPIIHTGETTGGSVGARLQGGFWLDMGGIGLSPRVAVNYVSTEVNGYIEQGPAAQYSYQDRTVQAASGEFTLRAEGGGEGMSFFVEGGYRDSFGDSSDAVRTGITANPAQILARDIEDPFGGSLIASAGVEADMGPVKMTLGYRGRFGDTANSHVGAISFSLPLQ
;
A
#
# COMPACT_ATOMS: atom_id res chain seq x y z
N TYR A 1 30.21 30.42 -7.71
CA TYR A 1 30.26 30.87 -6.31
C TYR A 1 29.20 31.97 -6.02
N ALA A 2 29.16 33.07 -6.82
CA ALA A 2 28.21 34.17 -6.58
C ALA A 2 26.74 33.71 -6.77
N GLY A 3 26.45 32.91 -7.80
CA GLY A 3 25.12 32.37 -8.04
C GLY A 3 24.59 31.47 -6.90
N THR A 4 25.44 30.65 -6.32
CA THR A 4 25.09 29.78 -5.18
C THR A 4 24.73 30.61 -3.95
N GLN A 5 25.51 31.66 -3.67
CA GLN A 5 25.23 32.55 -2.54
C GLN A 5 23.94 33.37 -2.76
N PHE A 6 23.73 33.87 -3.97
CA PHE A 6 22.50 34.59 -4.33
C PHE A 6 21.27 33.67 -4.17
N ASN A 7 21.30 32.45 -4.71
CA ASN A 7 20.19 31.52 -4.62
C ASN A 7 19.89 31.13 -3.17
N GLY A 8 20.93 30.96 -2.33
CA GLY A 8 20.74 30.69 -0.91
C GLY A 8 20.09 31.85 -0.16
N ALA A 9 20.52 33.06 -0.42
CA ALA A 9 19.94 34.27 0.16
C ALA A 9 18.49 34.51 -0.31
N LEU A 10 18.23 34.28 -1.61
CA LEU A 10 16.88 34.37 -2.19
C LEU A 10 15.94 33.34 -1.56
N LEU A 11 16.38 32.08 -1.44
CA LEU A 11 15.57 31.05 -0.79
C LEU A 11 15.22 31.45 0.64
N ALA A 12 16.19 31.88 1.44
CA ALA A 12 15.95 32.31 2.83
C ALA A 12 14.96 33.49 2.92
N ALA A 13 15.06 34.46 2.01
CA ALA A 13 14.14 35.58 1.95
C ALA A 13 12.72 35.17 1.54
N LEU A 14 12.58 34.27 0.57
CA LEU A 14 11.29 33.73 0.13
C LEU A 14 10.64 32.90 1.24
N MET A 15 11.39 32.05 1.95
CA MET A 15 10.90 31.26 3.08
C MET A 15 10.40 32.17 4.21
N THR A 16 11.14 33.25 4.54
CA THR A 16 10.72 34.24 5.53
C THR A 16 9.41 34.92 5.09
N THR A 17 9.29 35.25 3.81
CA THR A 17 8.08 35.87 3.25
C THR A 17 6.89 34.89 3.29
N ALA A 18 7.12 33.64 2.94
CA ALA A 18 6.10 32.59 2.96
C ALA A 18 5.55 32.37 4.39
N ALA A 19 6.43 32.34 5.39
CA ALA A 19 6.04 32.14 6.79
C ALA A 19 5.07 33.21 7.33
N VAL A 20 5.14 34.46 6.84
CA VAL A 20 4.25 35.55 7.23
C VAL A 20 3.07 35.76 6.27
N ARG A 21 2.92 34.90 5.27
CA ARG A 21 1.85 34.93 4.27
C ARG A 21 1.20 33.56 4.08
N PRO A 22 0.52 33.02 5.10
CA PRO A 22 0.01 31.63 5.09
C PRO A 22 -1.03 31.36 3.99
N GLY A 23 -1.67 32.37 3.41
CA GLY A 23 -2.60 32.25 2.30
C GLY A 23 -1.95 32.27 0.90
N THR A 24 -0.61 32.36 0.82
CA THR A 24 0.12 32.50 -0.43
C THR A 24 1.20 31.43 -0.53
N ASN A 25 1.12 30.59 -1.54
CA ASN A 25 2.16 29.60 -1.81
C ASN A 25 3.33 30.27 -2.55
N ILE A 26 4.45 30.44 -1.86
CA ILE A 26 5.68 31.07 -2.38
C ILE A 26 6.75 30.01 -2.45
N ILE A 27 7.12 29.59 -3.65
CA ILE A 27 8.09 28.52 -3.87
C ILE A 27 9.20 28.99 -4.78
N LEU A 28 10.46 28.72 -4.45
CA LEU A 28 11.59 28.88 -5.34
C LEU A 28 11.71 27.69 -6.27
N MET A 29 11.45 27.87 -7.54
CA MET A 29 11.78 26.88 -8.57
C MET A 29 13.29 26.90 -8.84
N ASP A 30 13.99 25.90 -8.31
CA ASP A 30 15.45 25.85 -8.34
C ASP A 30 15.98 25.26 -9.65
N LEU A 31 16.20 26.14 -10.63
CA LEU A 31 16.78 25.78 -11.92
C LEU A 31 18.25 25.38 -11.83
N TYR A 32 18.94 25.84 -10.80
CA TYR A 32 20.36 25.53 -10.61
C TYR A 32 20.57 24.05 -10.28
N LYS A 33 19.67 23.47 -9.47
CA LYS A 33 19.74 22.05 -9.10
C LYS A 33 19.48 21.10 -10.27
N ILE A 34 18.69 21.51 -11.27
CA ILE A 34 18.42 20.68 -12.45
C ILE A 34 19.53 20.75 -13.50
N GLY A 35 20.34 21.83 -13.47
CA GLY A 35 21.40 22.08 -14.45
C GLY A 35 22.37 20.92 -14.65
N PRO A 36 22.94 20.32 -13.57
CA PRO A 36 23.84 19.17 -13.70
C PRO A 36 23.22 17.97 -14.41
N ALA A 37 21.95 17.67 -14.18
CA ALA A 37 21.24 16.58 -14.86
C ALA A 37 21.09 16.86 -16.36
N LEU A 38 20.68 18.09 -16.72
CA LEU A 38 20.53 18.51 -18.12
C LEU A 38 21.85 18.48 -18.88
N VAL A 39 22.94 18.95 -18.24
CA VAL A 39 24.26 18.99 -18.86
C VAL A 39 24.91 17.60 -18.93
N GLY A 40 24.66 16.76 -17.93
CA GLY A 40 25.24 15.42 -17.86
C GLY A 40 24.66 14.43 -18.87
N ASN A 41 23.37 14.55 -19.19
CA ASN A 41 22.70 13.68 -20.16
C ASN A 41 21.64 14.44 -20.98
N PRO A 42 22.05 15.39 -21.84
CA PRO A 42 21.10 16.22 -22.57
C PRO A 42 20.17 15.42 -23.48
N GLY A 43 20.66 14.31 -24.07
CA GLY A 43 19.88 13.44 -24.94
C GLY A 43 18.65 12.85 -24.28
N ALA A 44 18.70 12.56 -22.98
CA ALA A 44 17.55 12.07 -22.22
C ALA A 44 16.41 13.11 -22.13
N PHE A 45 16.72 14.39 -22.26
CA PHE A 45 15.78 15.51 -22.30
C PHE A 45 15.42 15.96 -23.72
N GLY A 46 15.83 15.20 -24.73
CA GLY A 46 15.63 15.55 -26.15
C GLY A 46 16.51 16.68 -26.67
N LEU A 47 17.61 16.97 -25.96
CA LEU A 47 18.55 18.04 -26.34
C LEU A 47 19.82 17.48 -26.93
N THR A 48 20.37 18.19 -27.90
CA THR A 48 21.70 17.91 -28.50
C THR A 48 22.73 18.94 -28.07
N ASN A 49 22.28 20.13 -27.65
CA ASN A 49 23.14 21.22 -27.20
C ASN A 49 22.54 21.97 -26.01
N VAL A 50 23.31 22.08 -24.93
CA VAL A 50 22.93 22.74 -23.68
C VAL A 50 23.88 23.87 -23.29
N LYS A 51 24.78 24.29 -24.19
CA LYS A 51 25.81 25.31 -23.93
C LYS A 51 25.77 26.45 -24.93
N ASP A 52 25.69 26.11 -26.22
CA ASP A 52 25.80 27.13 -27.29
C ASP A 52 24.43 27.75 -27.60
N ALA A 53 24.46 28.98 -28.05
CA ALA A 53 23.29 29.68 -28.56
C ALA A 53 22.88 29.11 -29.93
N CYS A 54 21.57 28.86 -30.13
CA CYS A 54 21.03 28.50 -31.45
C CYS A 54 21.02 29.70 -32.41
N PHE A 55 20.80 30.90 -31.89
CA PHE A 55 20.89 32.14 -32.62
C PHE A 55 22.14 32.93 -32.20
N ASN A 56 23.06 33.12 -33.10
CA ASN A 56 24.33 33.79 -32.85
C ASN A 56 24.33 35.31 -33.21
N GLY A 57 23.17 35.88 -33.43
CA GLY A 57 23.01 37.25 -33.83
C GLY A 57 22.84 37.44 -35.36
N PHE A 58 23.16 36.43 -36.18
CA PHE A 58 23.11 36.45 -37.61
C PHE A 58 22.38 35.25 -38.22
N THR A 59 22.63 34.08 -37.70
CA THR A 59 22.07 32.81 -38.19
C THR A 59 21.43 32.03 -37.09
N VAL A 60 20.39 31.27 -37.44
CA VAL A 60 19.74 30.28 -36.54
C VAL A 60 20.34 28.90 -36.80
N CYS A 61 20.55 28.12 -35.77
CA CYS A 61 20.99 26.72 -35.88
C CYS A 61 19.99 25.87 -36.68
N ALA A 62 20.43 24.76 -37.23
CA ALA A 62 19.61 23.89 -38.07
C ALA A 62 18.45 23.21 -37.33
N THR A 63 18.61 22.98 -36.01
CA THR A 63 17.66 22.22 -35.16
C THR A 63 17.36 22.98 -33.86
N PRO A 64 16.61 24.11 -33.91
CA PRO A 64 16.32 24.93 -32.73
C PRO A 64 15.68 24.13 -31.55
N ASP A 65 14.83 23.17 -31.88
CA ASP A 65 14.10 22.36 -30.89
C ASP A 65 14.96 21.35 -30.14
N THR A 66 16.25 21.24 -30.45
CA THR A 66 17.22 20.38 -29.72
C THR A 66 18.28 21.19 -28.96
N TYR A 67 18.16 22.51 -28.95
CA TYR A 67 19.02 23.42 -28.20
C TYR A 67 18.31 23.87 -26.91
N LEU A 68 19.06 24.00 -25.82
CA LEU A 68 18.53 24.58 -24.57
C LEU A 68 18.36 26.08 -24.67
N TYR A 69 19.36 26.77 -25.25
CA TYR A 69 19.39 28.22 -25.36
C TYR A 69 19.17 28.71 -26.79
N TRP A 70 18.27 29.69 -26.90
CA TRP A 70 18.04 30.43 -28.16
C TRP A 70 19.21 31.34 -28.45
N ASP A 71 19.61 32.16 -27.47
CA ASP A 71 20.77 33.03 -27.49
C ASP A 71 21.61 32.74 -26.19
N GLY A 72 22.48 33.66 -25.82
CA GLY A 72 23.30 33.46 -24.61
C GLY A 72 22.55 33.47 -23.28
N VAL A 73 21.24 33.78 -23.29
CA VAL A 73 20.45 33.98 -22.05
C VAL A 73 19.07 33.33 -22.13
N HIS A 74 18.36 33.44 -23.26
CA HIS A 74 16.98 33.01 -23.38
C HIS A 74 16.88 31.54 -23.77
N PRO A 75 15.98 30.77 -23.16
CA PRO A 75 15.68 29.39 -23.57
C PRO A 75 15.05 29.32 -24.95
N THR A 76 15.25 28.24 -25.67
CA THR A 76 14.47 27.88 -26.86
C THR A 76 13.04 27.42 -26.46
N ALA A 77 12.22 27.09 -27.46
CA ALA A 77 10.93 26.43 -27.21
C ALA A 77 11.11 25.09 -26.45
N ALA A 78 12.16 24.31 -26.76
CA ALA A 78 12.50 23.11 -26.04
C ALA A 78 12.89 23.42 -24.58
N GLY A 79 13.74 24.45 -24.36
CA GLY A 79 14.09 24.89 -23.01
C GLY A 79 12.87 25.33 -22.21
N HIS A 80 11.95 26.09 -22.81
CA HIS A 80 10.70 26.49 -22.15
C HIS A 80 9.80 25.30 -21.80
N ARG A 81 9.74 24.24 -22.62
CA ARG A 81 9.01 23.01 -22.28
C ARG A 81 9.58 22.35 -21.02
N LEU A 82 10.90 22.23 -20.93
CA LEU A 82 11.55 21.66 -19.72
C LEU A 82 11.26 22.50 -18.48
N LEU A 83 11.29 23.83 -18.59
CA LEU A 83 10.91 24.72 -17.49
C LEU A 83 9.46 24.54 -17.08
N ALA A 84 8.54 24.40 -18.04
CA ALA A 84 7.13 24.16 -17.74
C ALA A 84 6.89 22.80 -17.05
N MET A 85 7.59 21.75 -17.50
CA MET A 85 7.54 20.44 -16.85
C MET A 85 8.06 20.50 -15.41
N LEU A 86 9.18 21.18 -15.18
CA LEU A 86 9.70 21.38 -13.83
C LEU A 86 8.73 22.21 -12.98
N ALA A 87 8.16 23.28 -13.52
CA ALA A 87 7.19 24.11 -12.82
C ALA A 87 5.94 23.32 -12.42
N ASN A 88 5.50 22.35 -13.23
CA ASN A 88 4.39 21.46 -12.89
C ASN A 88 4.62 20.72 -11.56
N ASP A 89 5.81 20.15 -11.36
CA ASP A 89 6.14 19.45 -10.12
C ASP A 89 6.16 20.39 -8.92
N TYR A 90 6.57 21.66 -9.11
CA TYR A 90 6.53 22.67 -8.04
C TYR A 90 5.12 23.22 -7.75
N LEU A 91 4.24 23.29 -8.74
CA LEU A 91 2.90 23.86 -8.58
C LEU A 91 1.89 22.83 -8.05
N TYR A 92 1.99 21.59 -8.48
CA TYR A 92 1.01 20.53 -8.20
C TYR A 92 1.50 19.51 -7.19
N TYR A 93 2.48 19.86 -6.34
CA TYR A 93 3.07 18.92 -5.39
C TYR A 93 2.04 18.29 -4.43
N GLY A 94 0.96 19.00 -4.06
CA GLY A 94 -0.11 18.45 -3.23
C GLY A 94 -0.90 17.36 -3.95
N ASP A 95 -1.22 17.55 -5.23
CA ASP A 95 -2.00 16.58 -6.02
C ASP A 95 -1.13 15.40 -6.47
N ILE A 96 0.13 15.67 -6.86
CA ILE A 96 1.08 14.62 -7.23
C ILE A 96 1.46 13.79 -6.00
N GLY A 97 1.70 14.45 -4.86
CA GLY A 97 2.06 13.79 -3.61
C GLY A 97 0.92 13.01 -2.97
N ALA A 98 -0.34 13.30 -3.33
CA ALA A 98 -1.49 12.55 -2.86
C ALA A 98 -1.42 11.05 -3.23
N GLN A 99 -0.62 10.69 -4.25
CA GLN A 99 -0.38 9.30 -4.63
C GLN A 99 0.21 8.45 -3.48
N SER A 100 0.91 9.06 -2.52
CA SER A 100 1.46 8.36 -1.34
C SER A 100 0.38 7.73 -0.43
N THR A 101 -0.91 8.06 -0.64
CA THR A 101 -2.03 7.42 0.05
C THR A 101 -1.96 5.90 -0.05
N VAL A 102 -1.51 5.38 -1.20
CA VAL A 102 -1.46 3.94 -1.50
C VAL A 102 -0.53 3.17 -0.54
N GLN A 103 0.48 3.81 0.05
CA GLN A 103 1.37 3.16 1.02
C GLN A 103 0.60 2.67 2.25
N ALA A 104 -0.14 3.54 2.92
CA ALA A 104 -0.93 3.16 4.09
C ALA A 104 -2.11 2.22 3.74
N GLU A 105 -2.71 2.39 2.57
CA GLU A 105 -3.78 1.53 2.08
C GLU A 105 -3.30 0.09 1.81
N THR A 106 -2.08 -0.06 1.29
CA THR A 106 -1.44 -1.37 1.11
C THR A 106 -1.23 -2.08 2.45
N GLY A 107 -0.62 -1.41 3.43
CA GLY A 107 -0.43 -1.96 4.78
C GLY A 107 -1.76 -2.31 5.45
N PHE A 108 -2.80 -1.49 5.27
CA PHE A 108 -4.14 -1.75 5.78
C PHE A 108 -4.72 -3.04 5.19
N ARG A 109 -4.69 -3.22 3.87
CA ARG A 109 -5.18 -4.45 3.21
C ARG A 109 -4.40 -5.68 3.64
N GLN A 110 -3.10 -5.58 3.72
CA GLN A 110 -2.26 -6.68 4.21
C GLN A 110 -2.65 -7.11 5.63
N ARG A 111 -2.92 -6.15 6.53
CA ARG A 111 -3.36 -6.47 7.90
C ARG A 111 -4.72 -7.16 7.92
N GLU A 112 -5.68 -6.69 7.11
CA GLU A 112 -6.99 -7.34 6.98
C GLU A 112 -6.87 -8.80 6.52
N ASP A 113 -6.05 -9.08 5.51
CA ASP A 113 -5.82 -10.42 4.99
C ASP A 113 -5.23 -11.35 6.04
N LEU A 114 -4.30 -10.86 6.86
CA LEU A 114 -3.68 -11.64 7.92
C LEU A 114 -4.67 -11.97 9.05
N LEU A 115 -5.59 -11.05 9.40
CA LEU A 115 -6.67 -11.33 10.35
C LEU A 115 -7.62 -12.40 9.83
N ASP A 116 -7.98 -12.36 8.54
CA ASP A 116 -8.83 -13.36 7.90
C ASP A 116 -8.14 -14.74 7.90
N LEU A 117 -6.89 -14.81 7.48
CA LEU A 117 -6.10 -16.05 7.48
C LEU A 117 -5.94 -16.66 8.88
N ALA A 118 -5.72 -15.83 9.91
CA ALA A 118 -5.61 -16.30 11.28
C ALA A 118 -6.94 -16.85 11.84
N SER A 119 -8.06 -16.30 11.41
CA SER A 119 -9.40 -16.72 11.87
C SER A 119 -9.94 -17.93 11.12
N GLU A 120 -9.46 -18.22 9.90
CA GLU A 120 -9.98 -19.31 9.04
C GLU A 120 -9.95 -20.66 9.74
N GLY A 121 -8.83 -21.03 10.38
CA GLY A 121 -8.68 -22.30 11.09
C GLY A 121 -9.55 -22.47 12.34
N MET A 122 -10.22 -21.38 12.80
CA MET A 122 -11.04 -21.40 14.02
C MET A 122 -12.50 -21.73 13.77
N SER A 123 -12.97 -21.66 12.54
CA SER A 123 -14.38 -21.69 12.17
C SER A 123 -14.81 -22.90 11.31
N GLY A 124 -13.89 -23.77 10.92
CA GLY A 124 -14.17 -24.99 10.13
C GLY A 124 -15.07 -26.00 10.87
N ARG A 125 -15.77 -26.85 10.10
CA ARG A 125 -16.68 -27.87 10.65
C ARG A 125 -15.94 -29.05 11.31
N ALA A 126 -14.75 -29.39 10.78
CA ALA A 126 -13.96 -30.52 11.27
C ALA A 126 -13.64 -30.41 12.78
N ALA A 127 -13.64 -31.54 13.47
CA ALA A 127 -13.29 -31.58 14.88
C ALA A 127 -11.81 -31.19 15.07
N TRP A 128 -11.53 -30.40 16.10
CA TRP A 128 -10.15 -30.09 16.48
C TRP A 128 -9.51 -31.30 17.17
N GLN A 129 -8.33 -31.69 16.68
CA GLN A 129 -7.55 -32.74 17.29
C GLN A 129 -6.77 -32.18 18.49
N ALA A 130 -6.89 -32.80 19.68
CA ALA A 130 -6.20 -32.37 20.89
C ALA A 130 -4.67 -32.37 20.68
N GLY A 131 -3.98 -31.45 21.31
CA GLY A 131 -2.53 -31.36 21.29
C GLY A 131 -2.02 -30.08 20.67
N THR A 132 -0.72 -30.02 20.50
CA THR A 132 -0.03 -28.87 19.86
C THR A 132 0.27 -29.20 18.41
N HIS A 133 0.05 -28.24 17.52
CA HIS A 133 0.28 -28.37 16.10
C HIS A 133 1.19 -27.25 15.62
N LEU A 134 2.21 -27.60 14.85
CA LEU A 134 2.98 -26.65 14.05
C LEU A 134 2.26 -26.39 12.76
N THR A 135 2.03 -25.12 12.43
CA THR A 135 1.46 -24.70 11.15
C THR A 135 2.48 -23.91 10.36
N PHE A 136 2.56 -24.15 9.06
CA PHE A 136 3.40 -23.36 8.15
C PHE A 136 2.75 -23.30 6.77
N GLY A 137 3.03 -22.25 6.03
CA GLY A 137 2.40 -22.07 4.73
C GLY A 137 2.95 -20.91 3.94
N ALA A 138 2.45 -20.78 2.72
CA ALA A 138 2.73 -19.69 1.80
C ALA A 138 1.44 -18.93 1.48
N ILE A 139 1.59 -17.65 1.18
CA ILE A 139 0.53 -16.70 0.85
C ILE A 139 0.93 -16.02 -0.44
N GLY A 140 -0.01 -15.81 -1.35
CA GLY A 140 0.13 -14.95 -2.52
C GLY A 140 -1.09 -14.05 -2.63
N ASP A 141 -0.91 -12.80 -3.00
CA ASP A 141 -2.00 -11.84 -3.10
C ASP A 141 -1.81 -10.84 -4.23
N SER A 142 -2.92 -10.28 -4.67
CA SER A 142 -2.96 -9.11 -5.54
C SER A 142 -4.09 -8.17 -5.14
N VAL A 143 -3.86 -6.89 -5.31
CA VAL A 143 -4.83 -5.83 -5.05
C VAL A 143 -4.81 -4.88 -6.23
N GLU A 144 -5.98 -4.56 -6.75
CA GLU A 144 -6.19 -3.52 -7.76
C GLU A 144 -7.07 -2.44 -7.15
N THR A 145 -6.71 -1.19 -7.34
CA THR A 145 -7.47 -0.03 -6.84
C THR A 145 -7.68 0.96 -7.97
N ASP A 146 -8.92 1.39 -8.16
CA ASP A 146 -9.28 2.36 -9.19
C ASP A 146 -8.75 3.77 -8.87
N ALA A 147 -8.64 4.60 -9.89
CA ALA A 147 -8.27 6.00 -9.73
C ALA A 147 -9.33 6.77 -8.94
N ARG A 148 -8.89 7.64 -8.00
CA ARG A 148 -9.75 8.42 -7.10
C ARG A 148 -9.23 9.84 -6.95
N GLY A 149 -10.00 10.84 -7.34
CA GLY A 149 -9.56 12.24 -7.27
C GLY A 149 -8.24 12.48 -8.02
N SER A 150 -7.20 12.86 -7.30
CA SER A 150 -5.84 13.06 -7.85
C SER A 150 -4.96 11.82 -7.76
N VAL A 151 -5.46 10.71 -7.19
CA VAL A 151 -4.74 9.44 -7.06
C VAL A 151 -5.02 8.58 -8.26
N ALA A 152 -3.99 8.15 -8.97
CA ALA A 152 -4.10 7.21 -10.09
C ALA A 152 -4.45 5.80 -9.58
N ALA A 153 -4.92 4.96 -10.47
CA ALA A 153 -5.07 3.53 -10.20
C ALA A 153 -3.76 2.93 -9.70
N ALA A 154 -3.89 1.92 -8.85
CA ALA A 154 -2.75 1.24 -8.25
C ALA A 154 -2.93 -0.28 -8.33
N GLU A 155 -1.82 -0.97 -8.51
CA GLU A 155 -1.71 -2.41 -8.47
C GLU A 155 -0.65 -2.82 -7.45
N ALA A 156 -0.96 -3.83 -6.65
CA ALA A 156 -0.03 -4.44 -5.72
C ALA A 156 -0.03 -5.96 -5.92
N THR A 157 1.13 -6.57 -5.96
CA THR A 157 1.28 -8.03 -6.01
C THR A 157 2.27 -8.48 -4.95
N GLY A 158 1.87 -9.42 -4.12
CA GLY A 158 2.65 -9.86 -2.99
C GLY A 158 2.71 -11.36 -2.81
N TRP A 159 3.70 -11.77 -2.02
CA TRP A 159 3.82 -13.13 -1.54
C TRP A 159 4.44 -13.16 -0.14
N GLY A 160 4.31 -14.28 0.54
CA GLY A 160 4.87 -14.41 1.87
C GLY A 160 4.82 -15.83 2.42
N GLY A 161 5.34 -15.96 3.62
CA GLY A 161 5.33 -17.19 4.40
C GLY A 161 4.83 -16.96 5.81
N ARG A 162 4.17 -17.97 6.37
CA ARG A 162 3.61 -17.94 7.72
C ARG A 162 4.02 -19.19 8.49
N VAL A 163 4.39 -19.03 9.75
CA VAL A 163 4.67 -20.12 10.70
C VAL A 163 3.93 -19.85 11.99
N GLY A 164 3.27 -20.87 12.54
CA GLY A 164 2.50 -20.71 13.77
C GLY A 164 2.49 -21.98 14.64
N LEU A 165 2.04 -21.81 15.85
CA LEU A 165 1.77 -22.88 16.80
C LEU A 165 0.34 -22.75 17.30
N ASP A 166 -0.40 -23.84 17.17
CA ASP A 166 -1.75 -23.99 17.68
C ASP A 166 -1.79 -25.00 18.82
N HIS A 167 -2.53 -24.71 19.83
CA HIS A 167 -2.79 -25.64 20.92
C HIS A 167 -4.28 -25.85 21.13
N VAL A 168 -4.72 -27.09 20.94
CA VAL A 168 -6.10 -27.54 21.19
C VAL A 168 -6.18 -28.08 22.62
N MET A 169 -6.69 -27.24 23.54
CA MET A 169 -6.83 -27.59 24.95
C MET A 169 -7.94 -28.61 25.20
N SER A 170 -8.99 -28.55 24.37
CA SER A 170 -10.14 -29.44 24.45
C SER A 170 -10.85 -29.48 23.09
N PRO A 171 -11.80 -30.39 22.86
CA PRO A 171 -12.62 -30.36 21.65
C PRO A 171 -13.36 -29.04 21.40
N ASN A 172 -13.47 -28.21 22.44
CA ASN A 172 -14.21 -26.95 22.42
C ASN A 172 -13.34 -25.69 22.41
N ALA A 173 -12.05 -25.78 22.71
CA ALA A 173 -11.18 -24.62 22.88
C ALA A 173 -9.81 -24.81 22.20
N ARG A 174 -9.45 -23.86 21.38
CA ARG A 174 -8.17 -23.78 20.67
C ARG A 174 -7.63 -22.37 20.74
N PHE A 175 -6.32 -22.23 20.88
CA PHE A 175 -5.61 -20.94 20.73
C PHE A 175 -4.32 -21.16 19.96
N GLY A 176 -3.77 -20.09 19.42
CA GLY A 176 -2.52 -20.13 18.68
C GLY A 176 -1.91 -18.76 18.47
N PHE A 177 -0.71 -18.78 17.94
CA PHE A 177 -0.03 -17.58 17.48
C PHE A 177 0.75 -17.90 16.20
N ALA A 178 1.00 -16.87 15.39
CA ALA A 178 1.76 -17.02 14.16
C ALA A 178 2.59 -15.78 13.86
N GLY A 179 3.76 -16.00 13.31
CA GLY A 179 4.58 -15.01 12.64
C GLY A 179 4.42 -15.10 11.14
N THR A 180 4.38 -13.97 10.46
CA THR A 180 4.25 -13.88 9.01
C THR A 180 5.28 -12.91 8.47
N PHE A 181 5.95 -13.29 7.39
CA PHE A 181 6.72 -12.41 6.52
C PHE A 181 5.98 -12.27 5.19
N ARG A 182 5.86 -11.04 4.69
CA ARG A 182 5.34 -10.75 3.33
C ARG A 182 6.20 -9.71 2.65
N THR A 183 6.22 -9.77 1.34
CA THR A 183 6.72 -8.69 0.49
C THR A 183 5.70 -8.41 -0.60
N ALA A 184 5.59 -7.17 -1.03
CA ALA A 184 4.75 -6.77 -2.17
C ALA A 184 5.41 -5.65 -2.96
N GLU A 185 5.28 -5.73 -4.28
CA GLU A 185 5.61 -4.68 -5.23
C GLU A 185 4.34 -3.89 -5.52
N VAL A 186 4.43 -2.55 -5.49
CA VAL A 186 3.29 -1.66 -5.68
C VAL A 186 3.60 -0.63 -6.76
N GLU A 187 2.73 -0.56 -7.76
CA GLU A 187 2.75 0.46 -8.80
C GLU A 187 1.50 1.35 -8.69
N ALA A 188 1.70 2.66 -8.64
CA ALA A 188 0.64 3.62 -8.39
C ALA A 188 0.90 4.92 -9.18
N GLY A 189 0.50 4.96 -10.43
CA GLY A 189 0.65 6.09 -11.32
C GLY A 189 2.12 6.50 -11.53
N ARG A 190 2.57 7.58 -10.88
CA ARG A 190 3.97 8.04 -10.94
C ARG A 190 4.84 7.51 -9.80
N MET A 191 4.26 6.79 -8.86
CA MET A 191 4.94 6.24 -7.69
C MET A 191 5.00 4.72 -7.81
N ALA A 192 6.12 4.14 -7.40
CA ALA A 192 6.26 2.72 -7.16
C ALA A 192 7.08 2.50 -5.89
N PHE A 193 6.88 1.38 -5.22
CA PHE A 193 7.62 1.01 -4.02
C PHE A 193 7.47 -0.47 -3.72
N ASP A 194 8.40 -0.98 -2.93
CA ASP A 194 8.32 -2.29 -2.32
C ASP A 194 7.93 -2.15 -0.84
N VAL A 195 7.18 -3.12 -0.32
CA VAL A 195 6.87 -3.18 1.10
C VAL A 195 7.19 -4.56 1.66
N GLU A 196 8.02 -4.59 2.70
CA GLU A 196 8.29 -5.78 3.51
C GLU A 196 7.56 -5.70 4.83
N THR A 197 6.76 -6.72 5.15
CA THR A 197 5.92 -6.79 6.34
C THR A 197 6.33 -7.94 7.23
N TYR A 198 6.62 -7.64 8.49
CA TYR A 198 6.83 -8.62 9.56
C TYR A 198 5.66 -8.53 10.54
N ALA A 199 4.82 -9.54 10.57
CA ALA A 199 3.60 -9.54 11.37
C ALA A 199 3.59 -10.64 12.42
N PHE A 200 2.85 -10.38 13.51
CA PHE A 200 2.57 -11.33 14.56
C PHE A 200 1.10 -11.29 14.94
N ASP A 201 0.48 -12.48 15.03
CA ASP A 201 -0.92 -12.66 15.35
C ASP A 201 -1.10 -13.62 16.53
N ILE A 202 -2.05 -13.32 17.40
CA ILE A 202 -2.57 -14.20 18.44
C ILE A 202 -4.05 -14.42 18.16
N TYR A 203 -4.48 -15.67 18.21
CA TYR A 203 -5.86 -16.01 17.91
C TYR A 203 -6.37 -17.15 18.79
N GLY A 204 -7.69 -17.19 18.97
CA GLY A 204 -8.32 -18.26 19.70
C GLY A 204 -9.76 -18.44 19.29
N GLY A 205 -10.29 -19.65 19.54
CA GLY A 205 -11.64 -20.01 19.23
C GLY A 205 -12.26 -20.93 20.27
N TRP A 206 -13.56 -20.80 20.40
CA TRP A 206 -14.40 -21.67 21.20
C TRP A 206 -15.59 -22.16 20.39
N ARG A 207 -16.00 -23.41 20.61
CA ARG A 207 -17.18 -24.00 19.95
C ARG A 207 -17.94 -24.92 20.88
N SER A 208 -19.26 -24.96 20.77
CA SER A 208 -20.13 -25.85 21.50
C SER A 208 -21.49 -25.94 20.81
N GLY A 209 -22.05 -27.18 20.72
CA GLY A 209 -23.40 -27.38 20.18
C GLY A 209 -23.61 -26.87 18.77
N GLY A 210 -22.58 -26.91 17.92
CA GLY A 210 -22.63 -26.38 16.56
C GLY A 210 -22.33 -24.88 16.44
N HIS A 211 -22.31 -24.12 17.54
CA HIS A 211 -21.91 -22.70 17.55
C HIS A 211 -20.38 -22.56 17.70
N PHE A 212 -19.86 -21.47 17.16
CA PHE A 212 -18.47 -21.08 17.36
C PHE A 212 -18.32 -19.58 17.54
N VAL A 213 -17.25 -19.19 18.20
CA VAL A 213 -16.76 -17.82 18.28
C VAL A 213 -15.24 -17.85 18.20
N SER A 214 -14.64 -16.91 17.52
CA SER A 214 -13.18 -16.73 17.45
C SER A 214 -12.80 -15.27 17.50
N ALA A 215 -11.62 -15.04 18.07
CA ALA A 215 -11.01 -13.71 18.14
C ALA A 215 -9.57 -13.80 17.65
N THR A 216 -9.14 -12.78 16.92
CA THR A 216 -7.77 -12.58 16.43
C THR A 216 -7.35 -11.17 16.73
N VAL A 217 -6.13 -11.00 17.22
CA VAL A 217 -5.47 -9.70 17.36
C VAL A 217 -4.04 -9.81 16.85
N GLY A 218 -3.54 -8.77 16.23
CA GLY A 218 -2.18 -8.79 15.71
C GLY A 218 -1.68 -7.42 15.27
N GLY A 219 -0.42 -7.36 14.90
CA GLY A 219 0.22 -6.17 14.41
C GLY A 219 1.37 -6.49 13.48
N SER A 220 1.88 -5.48 12.79
CA SER A 220 3.04 -5.57 11.92
C SER A 220 3.97 -4.37 12.07
N VAL A 221 5.19 -4.59 11.59
CA VAL A 221 6.14 -3.54 11.23
C VAL A 221 6.36 -3.66 9.73
N ASP A 222 6.25 -2.54 9.04
CA ASP A 222 6.31 -2.46 7.60
C ASP A 222 7.50 -1.58 7.19
N HIS A 223 8.31 -2.04 6.23
CA HIS A 223 9.39 -1.30 5.61
C HIS A 223 8.99 -0.98 4.17
N TYR A 224 8.97 0.29 3.82
CA TYR A 224 8.68 0.78 2.48
C TYR A 224 9.99 1.19 1.85
N ASP A 225 10.51 0.34 0.97
CA ASP A 225 11.79 0.49 0.31
C ASP A 225 11.61 0.81 -1.17
N ASP A 226 12.69 1.22 -1.83
CA ASP A 226 12.70 1.54 -3.26
C ASP A 226 11.55 2.45 -3.71
N ILE A 227 11.09 3.33 -2.81
CA ILE A 227 10.09 4.32 -3.17
C ILE A 227 10.65 5.19 -4.28
N THR A 228 9.96 5.18 -5.42
CA THR A 228 10.32 6.00 -6.58
C THR A 228 9.14 6.88 -6.98
N ARG A 229 9.45 8.11 -7.40
CA ARG A 229 8.48 9.01 -8.05
C ARG A 229 9.07 9.55 -9.35
N VAL A 230 8.41 9.24 -10.44
CA VAL A 230 8.75 9.80 -11.76
C VAL A 230 8.29 11.25 -11.80
N THR A 231 9.22 12.18 -12.03
CA THR A 231 8.91 13.60 -12.14
C THR A 231 8.30 13.94 -13.52
N SER A 232 7.79 15.14 -13.67
CA SER A 232 7.32 15.62 -14.99
C SER A 232 8.46 15.72 -16.01
N LEU A 233 9.70 15.85 -15.53
CA LEU A 233 10.92 15.69 -16.33
C LEU A 233 11.32 14.20 -16.34
N ALA A 234 10.70 13.40 -17.20
CA ALA A 234 10.75 11.93 -17.20
C ALA A 234 12.11 11.24 -16.90
N PRO A 235 13.28 11.79 -17.28
CA PRO A 235 14.56 11.17 -16.89
C PRO A 235 14.92 11.34 -15.40
N ILE A 236 14.19 12.17 -14.66
CA ILE A 236 14.45 12.44 -13.25
C ILE A 236 13.46 11.64 -12.42
N ILE A 237 14.00 10.74 -11.64
CA ILE A 237 13.27 9.94 -10.66
C ILE A 237 13.76 10.35 -9.27
N HIS A 238 12.81 10.66 -8.39
CA HIS A 238 13.09 10.84 -6.97
C HIS A 238 12.94 9.51 -6.25
N THR A 239 13.71 9.33 -5.19
CA THR A 239 13.70 8.12 -4.39
C THR A 239 13.41 8.45 -2.93
N GLY A 240 12.99 7.45 -2.17
CA GLY A 240 12.76 7.57 -0.74
C GLY A 240 12.67 6.19 -0.09
N GLU A 241 12.62 6.20 1.22
CA GLU A 241 12.37 5.03 2.07
C GLU A 241 11.62 5.48 3.31
N THR A 242 10.80 4.62 3.89
CA THR A 242 10.12 4.90 5.14
C THR A 242 9.72 3.61 5.84
N THR A 243 9.16 3.73 7.03
CA THR A 243 8.64 2.62 7.80
C THR A 243 7.20 2.90 8.22
N GLY A 244 6.50 1.87 8.60
CA GLY A 244 5.17 1.96 9.14
C GLY A 244 4.85 0.76 9.99
N GLY A 245 3.57 0.57 10.24
CA GLY A 245 3.09 -0.60 10.93
C GLY A 245 1.58 -0.62 11.02
N SER A 246 1.03 -1.75 11.36
CA SER A 246 -0.40 -1.92 11.53
C SER A 246 -0.75 -2.66 12.80
N VAL A 247 -1.94 -2.38 13.32
CA VAL A 247 -2.59 -3.18 14.34
C VAL A 247 -3.99 -3.54 13.88
N GLY A 248 -4.49 -4.70 14.29
CA GLY A 248 -5.83 -5.11 13.93
C GLY A 248 -6.42 -6.13 14.88
N ALA A 249 -7.74 -6.19 14.89
CA ALA A 249 -8.52 -7.16 15.64
C ALA A 249 -9.71 -7.65 14.81
N ARG A 250 -10.04 -8.93 14.96
CA ARG A 250 -11.24 -9.55 14.36
C ARG A 250 -11.96 -10.38 15.41
N LEU A 251 -13.25 -10.20 15.51
CA LEU A 251 -14.17 -11.06 16.26
C LEU A 251 -15.15 -11.66 15.28
N GLN A 252 -15.27 -12.98 15.26
CA GLN A 252 -16.16 -13.72 14.37
C GLN A 252 -16.98 -14.72 15.16
N GLY A 253 -18.24 -14.93 14.77
CA GLY A 253 -19.10 -15.95 15.29
C GLY A 253 -20.06 -16.51 14.27
N GLY A 254 -20.57 -17.70 14.53
CA GLY A 254 -21.52 -18.36 13.65
C GLY A 254 -22.00 -19.71 14.23
N PHE A 255 -22.72 -20.43 13.42
CA PHE A 255 -23.18 -21.78 13.78
C PHE A 255 -23.29 -22.67 12.54
N TRP A 256 -23.27 -23.99 12.77
CA TRP A 256 -23.39 -24.98 11.73
C TRP A 256 -24.77 -25.64 11.72
N LEU A 257 -25.36 -25.70 10.53
CA LEU A 257 -26.58 -26.45 10.22
C LEU A 257 -26.18 -27.65 9.37
N ASP A 258 -26.52 -28.85 9.81
CA ASP A 258 -26.27 -30.09 9.05
C ASP A 258 -27.42 -30.34 8.07
N MET A 259 -27.10 -30.49 6.79
CA MET A 259 -28.05 -30.72 5.71
C MET A 259 -27.66 -31.98 4.90
N GLY A 260 -27.58 -33.12 5.59
CA GLY A 260 -27.36 -34.40 4.89
C GLY A 260 -25.96 -34.57 4.31
N GLY A 261 -24.93 -34.23 5.10
CA GLY A 261 -23.52 -34.34 4.70
C GLY A 261 -22.89 -33.03 4.30
N ILE A 262 -23.68 -32.02 3.96
CA ILE A 262 -23.22 -30.65 3.75
C ILE A 262 -23.56 -29.83 5.01
N GLY A 263 -22.55 -29.13 5.57
CA GLY A 263 -22.75 -28.14 6.62
C GLY A 263 -22.94 -26.76 6.02
N LEU A 264 -23.96 -26.04 6.45
CA LEU A 264 -24.14 -24.63 6.16
C LEU A 264 -23.85 -23.81 7.41
N SER A 265 -23.12 -22.70 7.26
CA SER A 265 -22.73 -21.85 8.40
C SER A 265 -22.93 -20.38 8.04
N PRO A 266 -24.02 -19.74 8.53
CA PRO A 266 -24.10 -18.29 8.56
C PRO A 266 -23.11 -17.76 9.61
N ARG A 267 -22.40 -16.69 9.25
CA ARG A 267 -21.30 -16.09 10.00
C ARG A 267 -21.43 -14.58 10.03
N VAL A 268 -21.01 -14.00 11.12
CA VAL A 268 -20.84 -12.56 11.27
C VAL A 268 -19.45 -12.29 11.82
N ALA A 269 -18.84 -11.21 11.36
CA ALA A 269 -17.58 -10.75 11.93
C ALA A 269 -17.55 -9.22 12.03
N VAL A 270 -16.77 -8.75 12.98
CA VAL A 270 -16.41 -7.33 13.14
C VAL A 270 -14.89 -7.26 13.13
N ASN A 271 -14.37 -6.32 12.35
CA ASN A 271 -12.95 -6.08 12.21
C ASN A 271 -12.62 -4.63 12.58
N TYR A 272 -11.43 -4.42 13.07
CA TYR A 272 -10.82 -3.13 13.22
C TYR A 272 -9.37 -3.23 12.75
N VAL A 273 -8.94 -2.29 11.91
CA VAL A 273 -7.56 -2.16 11.46
C VAL A 273 -7.16 -0.70 11.53
N SER A 274 -5.94 -0.45 11.96
CA SER A 274 -5.29 0.85 11.90
C SER A 274 -3.87 0.65 11.39
N THR A 275 -3.48 1.42 10.39
CA THR A 275 -2.15 1.41 9.77
C THR A 275 -1.59 2.81 9.77
N GLU A 276 -0.34 2.95 10.15
CA GLU A 276 0.41 4.20 10.14
C GLU A 276 1.64 4.05 9.23
N VAL A 277 1.89 5.07 8.41
CA VAL A 277 3.13 5.22 7.63
C VAL A 277 3.82 6.50 8.08
N ASN A 278 5.09 6.37 8.45
CA ASN A 278 5.90 7.50 8.90
C ASN A 278 6.23 8.45 7.75
N GLY A 279 6.38 9.72 8.08
CA GLY A 279 6.78 10.74 7.11
C GLY A 279 8.22 10.54 6.61
N TYR A 280 8.47 11.04 5.40
CA TYR A 280 9.80 10.99 4.80
C TYR A 280 10.03 12.16 3.84
N ILE A 281 11.27 12.32 3.40
CA ILE A 281 11.65 13.33 2.41
C ILE A 281 12.31 12.61 1.25
N GLU A 282 11.85 12.90 0.03
CA GLU A 282 12.44 12.39 -1.19
C GLU A 282 13.87 12.89 -1.39
N GLN A 283 14.66 12.08 -2.08
CA GLN A 283 15.97 12.42 -2.58
C GLN A 283 15.90 12.63 -4.10
N GLY A 284 16.48 13.73 -4.58
CA GLY A 284 16.46 14.06 -6.00
C GLY A 284 16.92 15.50 -6.25
N PRO A 285 17.17 15.89 -7.51
CA PRO A 285 17.83 17.16 -7.80
C PRO A 285 16.93 18.40 -7.63
N ALA A 286 15.63 18.29 -7.87
CA ALA A 286 14.73 19.45 -7.82
C ALA A 286 13.28 19.01 -7.56
N ALA A 287 12.46 19.89 -6.99
CA ALA A 287 11.07 19.61 -6.61
C ALA A 287 10.93 18.38 -5.68
N GLN A 288 11.79 18.29 -4.69
CA GLN A 288 11.76 17.22 -3.68
C GLN A 288 10.55 17.42 -2.78
N TYR A 289 9.74 16.38 -2.60
CA TYR A 289 8.59 16.39 -1.70
C TYR A 289 8.97 15.89 -0.30
N SER A 290 8.20 16.35 0.67
CA SER A 290 8.20 15.82 2.03
C SER A 290 6.79 15.34 2.35
N TYR A 291 6.68 14.14 2.85
CA TYR A 291 5.44 13.52 3.26
C TYR A 291 5.37 13.51 4.78
N GLN A 292 4.21 13.85 5.32
CA GLN A 292 3.97 13.74 6.76
C GLN A 292 3.46 12.34 7.10
N ASP A 293 3.53 11.99 8.39
CA ASP A 293 2.92 10.76 8.89
C ASP A 293 1.45 10.69 8.47
N ARG A 294 0.98 9.50 8.16
CA ARG A 294 -0.41 9.26 7.80
C ARG A 294 -0.94 8.00 8.46
N THR A 295 -2.10 8.14 9.11
CA THR A 295 -2.86 7.03 9.67
C THR A 295 -4.11 6.78 8.84
N VAL A 296 -4.38 5.50 8.58
CA VAL A 296 -5.61 4.99 7.97
C VAL A 296 -6.21 3.98 8.92
N GLN A 297 -7.47 4.13 9.26
CA GLN A 297 -8.16 3.19 10.14
C GLN A 297 -9.61 2.99 9.74
N ALA A 298 -10.10 1.76 9.89
CA ALA A 298 -11.50 1.44 9.66
C ALA A 298 -11.98 0.33 10.59
N ALA A 299 -13.26 0.43 10.96
CA ALA A 299 -14.03 -0.65 11.52
C ALA A 299 -15.02 -1.15 10.46
N SER A 300 -15.15 -2.47 10.32
CA SER A 300 -16.03 -3.07 9.32
C SER A 300 -16.83 -4.24 9.90
N GLY A 301 -18.02 -4.44 9.33
CA GLY A 301 -18.88 -5.59 9.58
C GLY A 301 -18.89 -6.52 8.37
N GLU A 302 -18.98 -7.82 8.64
CA GLU A 302 -19.03 -8.85 7.61
C GLU A 302 -20.14 -9.83 7.92
N PHE A 303 -20.91 -10.21 6.89
CA PHE A 303 -21.85 -11.31 6.92
C PHE A 303 -21.53 -12.27 5.78
N THR A 304 -21.33 -13.55 6.11
CA THR A 304 -21.06 -14.59 5.11
C THR A 304 -21.89 -15.84 5.35
N LEU A 305 -22.10 -16.60 4.29
CA LEU A 305 -22.67 -17.94 4.31
C LEU A 305 -21.64 -18.91 3.72
N ARG A 306 -21.16 -19.86 4.54
CA ARG A 306 -20.27 -20.93 4.12
C ARG A 306 -21.00 -22.24 3.99
N ALA A 307 -20.74 -22.95 2.90
CA ALA A 307 -21.10 -24.33 2.72
C ALA A 307 -19.82 -25.19 2.74
N GLU A 308 -19.82 -26.27 3.52
CA GLU A 308 -18.68 -27.19 3.65
C GLU A 308 -19.17 -28.62 3.54
N GLY A 309 -18.50 -29.42 2.71
CA GLY A 309 -18.79 -30.81 2.48
C GLY A 309 -17.54 -31.61 2.22
N GLY A 310 -17.65 -32.94 2.22
CA GLY A 310 -16.54 -33.82 1.94
C GLY A 310 -16.74 -35.23 2.49
N GLY A 311 -15.70 -36.05 2.40
CA GLY A 311 -15.65 -37.42 2.88
C GLY A 311 -14.41 -37.67 3.74
N GLU A 312 -14.10 -38.95 3.96
CA GLU A 312 -12.91 -39.34 4.70
C GLU A 312 -11.64 -38.77 4.04
N GLY A 313 -10.86 -38.00 4.81
CA GLY A 313 -9.56 -37.48 4.39
C GLY A 313 -9.59 -36.25 3.48
N MET A 314 -10.76 -35.76 3.04
CA MET A 314 -10.84 -34.54 2.23
C MET A 314 -12.15 -33.81 2.43
N SER A 315 -12.09 -32.49 2.66
CA SER A 315 -13.25 -31.60 2.66
C SER A 315 -13.00 -30.40 1.75
N PHE A 316 -14.07 -29.78 1.31
CA PHE A 316 -14.07 -28.56 0.51
C PHE A 316 -15.10 -27.58 1.05
N PHE A 317 -14.85 -26.31 0.84
CA PHE A 317 -15.78 -25.27 1.19
C PHE A 317 -15.92 -24.22 0.09
N VAL A 318 -17.06 -23.56 0.10
CA VAL A 318 -17.30 -22.32 -0.60
C VAL A 318 -18.00 -21.34 0.36
N GLU A 319 -17.68 -20.08 0.25
CA GLU A 319 -18.24 -19.03 1.10
C GLU A 319 -18.53 -17.80 0.25
N GLY A 320 -19.66 -17.16 0.49
CA GLY A 320 -20.05 -15.91 -0.14
C GLY A 320 -20.66 -14.97 0.89
N GLY A 321 -20.49 -13.68 0.70
CA GLY A 321 -20.99 -12.69 1.62
C GLY A 321 -20.72 -11.26 1.23
N TYR A 322 -20.92 -10.37 2.18
CA TYR A 322 -20.76 -8.94 2.03
C TYR A 322 -20.08 -8.35 3.27
N ARG A 323 -19.22 -7.40 3.03
CA ARG A 323 -18.52 -6.61 4.04
C ARG A 323 -18.72 -5.13 3.76
N ASP A 324 -18.85 -4.35 4.82
CA ASP A 324 -18.93 -2.90 4.72
C ASP A 324 -18.22 -2.23 5.89
N SER A 325 -17.64 -1.07 5.64
CA SER A 325 -17.04 -0.22 6.67
C SER A 325 -18.11 0.65 7.31
N PHE A 326 -18.09 0.77 8.64
CA PHE A 326 -19.02 1.59 9.39
C PHE A 326 -18.36 2.60 10.33
N GLY A 327 -17.05 2.66 10.35
CA GLY A 327 -16.25 3.61 11.11
C GLY A 327 -14.87 3.64 10.48
N ASP A 328 -14.74 4.48 9.48
CA ASP A 328 -13.51 4.78 8.78
C ASP A 328 -13.06 6.20 9.10
N SER A 329 -11.77 6.38 9.27
CA SER A 329 -11.16 7.69 9.36
C SER A 329 -9.72 7.57 8.87
N SER A 330 -9.41 8.40 7.89
CA SER A 330 -8.07 8.51 7.35
C SER A 330 -7.60 9.94 7.47
N ASP A 331 -6.34 10.09 7.83
CA ASP A 331 -5.70 11.39 7.77
C ASP A 331 -5.64 11.88 6.32
N ALA A 332 -5.82 13.17 6.13
CA ALA A 332 -5.51 13.79 4.84
C ALA A 332 -4.05 13.53 4.46
N VAL A 333 -3.80 13.25 3.20
CA VAL A 333 -2.43 13.20 2.68
C VAL A 333 -1.83 14.59 2.74
N ARG A 334 -0.71 14.74 3.46
CA ARG A 334 -0.03 16.01 3.69
C ARG A 334 1.32 16.00 3.02
N THR A 335 1.42 16.78 1.94
CA THR A 335 2.65 16.89 1.16
C THR A 335 3.21 18.31 1.27
N GLY A 336 4.48 18.39 1.60
CA GLY A 336 5.28 19.61 1.53
C GLY A 336 6.27 19.54 0.38
N ILE A 337 6.95 20.66 0.14
CA ILE A 337 8.08 20.72 -0.79
C ILE A 337 9.28 21.34 -0.10
N THR A 338 10.46 20.76 -0.24
CA THR A 338 11.68 21.23 0.45
C THR A 338 12.07 22.67 0.09
N ALA A 339 11.63 23.15 -1.08
CA ALA A 339 11.78 24.54 -1.51
C ALA A 339 10.90 25.54 -0.73
N ASN A 340 9.89 25.06 0.01
CA ASN A 340 9.07 25.86 0.93
C ASN A 340 8.52 24.96 2.06
N PRO A 341 9.34 24.58 3.03
CA PRO A 341 8.93 23.70 4.13
C PRO A 341 7.88 24.32 5.07
N ALA A 342 7.62 25.62 4.98
CA ALA A 342 6.59 26.29 5.75
C ALA A 342 5.16 25.99 5.23
N GLN A 343 5.02 25.44 4.03
CA GLN A 343 3.73 25.20 3.42
C GLN A 343 3.53 23.72 3.10
N ILE A 344 2.55 23.15 3.75
CA ILE A 344 2.12 21.76 3.56
C ILE A 344 0.71 21.80 2.99
N LEU A 345 0.50 21.12 1.88
CA LEU A 345 -0.82 20.97 1.27
C LEU A 345 -1.45 19.66 1.73
N ALA A 346 -2.67 19.75 2.21
CA ALA A 346 -3.49 18.61 2.59
C ALA A 346 -4.44 18.25 1.44
N ARG A 347 -4.61 16.96 1.20
CA ARG A 347 -5.61 16.40 0.28
C ARG A 347 -6.39 15.31 1.00
N ASP A 348 -7.68 15.51 1.11
CA ASP A 348 -8.60 14.47 1.55
C ASP A 348 -8.82 13.52 0.37
N ILE A 349 -8.43 12.28 0.56
CA ILE A 349 -8.55 11.22 -0.44
C ILE A 349 -9.57 10.21 0.09
N GLU A 350 -10.54 9.89 -0.74
CA GLU A 350 -11.53 8.86 -0.44
C GLU A 350 -10.84 7.50 -0.30
N ASP A 351 -11.16 6.78 0.77
CA ASP A 351 -10.58 5.47 1.04
C ASP A 351 -11.24 4.39 0.20
N PRO A 352 -10.47 3.37 -0.25
CA PRO A 352 -11.01 2.28 -1.07
C PRO A 352 -11.59 1.15 -0.21
N PHE A 353 -12.04 1.41 1.03
CA PHE A 353 -12.44 0.39 1.99
C PHE A 353 -13.97 0.22 2.12
N GLY A 354 -14.75 0.78 1.20
CA GLY A 354 -16.20 0.69 1.16
C GLY A 354 -16.72 -0.73 0.98
N GLY A 355 -18.03 -0.85 0.74
CA GLY A 355 -18.73 -2.11 0.58
C GLY A 355 -18.09 -3.05 -0.44
N SER A 356 -17.97 -4.33 -0.11
CA SER A 356 -17.41 -5.34 -1.01
C SER A 356 -18.11 -6.69 -0.88
N LEU A 357 -18.28 -7.38 -2.01
CA LEU A 357 -18.65 -8.78 -2.05
C LEU A 357 -17.47 -9.65 -1.67
N ILE A 358 -17.73 -10.71 -0.93
CA ILE A 358 -16.73 -11.72 -0.55
C ILE A 358 -17.06 -13.01 -1.27
N ALA A 359 -16.06 -13.63 -1.87
CA ALA A 359 -16.11 -14.98 -2.39
C ALA A 359 -14.87 -15.75 -1.94
N SER A 360 -15.07 -16.90 -1.29
CA SER A 360 -13.97 -17.75 -0.86
C SER A 360 -14.24 -19.22 -1.24
N ALA A 361 -13.18 -19.96 -1.49
CA ALA A 361 -13.24 -21.40 -1.69
C ALA A 361 -11.97 -22.05 -1.18
N GLY A 362 -12.04 -23.33 -0.81
CA GLY A 362 -10.85 -24.05 -0.39
C GLY A 362 -11.08 -25.54 -0.23
N VAL A 363 -9.97 -26.23 -0.04
CA VAL A 363 -9.88 -27.68 0.16
C VAL A 363 -8.98 -27.96 1.35
N GLU A 364 -9.43 -28.84 2.24
CA GLU A 364 -8.61 -29.46 3.27
C GLU A 364 -8.40 -30.93 2.93
N ALA A 365 -7.18 -31.42 3.07
CA ALA A 365 -6.83 -32.82 2.81
C ALA A 365 -5.95 -33.37 3.93
N ASP A 366 -6.29 -34.57 4.42
CA ASP A 366 -5.48 -35.30 5.38
C ASP A 366 -4.43 -36.13 4.63
N MET A 367 -3.16 -35.83 4.85
CA MET A 367 -2.00 -36.49 4.24
C MET A 367 -1.23 -37.29 5.31
N GLY A 368 -1.90 -38.28 5.91
CA GLY A 368 -1.39 -39.00 7.07
C GLY A 368 -1.42 -38.12 8.32
N PRO A 369 -0.27 -37.84 8.97
CA PRO A 369 -0.23 -36.97 10.14
C PRO A 369 -0.34 -35.48 9.80
N VAL A 370 -0.17 -35.11 8.53
CA VAL A 370 -0.18 -33.72 8.08
C VAL A 370 -1.54 -33.38 7.50
N LYS A 371 -2.13 -32.27 7.92
CA LYS A 371 -3.29 -31.69 7.26
C LYS A 371 -2.82 -30.57 6.34
N MET A 372 -3.24 -30.62 5.08
CA MET A 372 -3.03 -29.55 4.09
C MET A 372 -4.31 -28.77 3.92
N THR A 373 -4.20 -27.43 3.83
CA THR A 373 -5.31 -26.54 3.46
C THR A 373 -4.85 -25.68 2.29
N LEU A 374 -5.66 -25.64 1.24
CA LEU A 374 -5.53 -24.70 0.14
C LEU A 374 -6.77 -23.83 0.11
N GLY A 375 -6.60 -22.53 0.16
CA GLY A 375 -7.69 -21.56 0.21
C GLY A 375 -7.49 -20.40 -0.74
N TYR A 376 -8.60 -19.84 -1.18
CA TYR A 376 -8.69 -18.60 -1.93
C TYR A 376 -9.77 -17.73 -1.29
N ARG A 377 -9.51 -16.42 -1.21
CA ARG A 377 -10.48 -15.39 -0.82
C ARG A 377 -10.34 -14.19 -1.74
N GLY A 378 -11.45 -13.79 -2.37
CA GLY A 378 -11.58 -12.56 -3.14
C GLY A 378 -12.51 -11.58 -2.44
N ARG A 379 -12.20 -10.29 -2.53
CA ARG A 379 -13.09 -9.17 -2.18
C ARG A 379 -13.24 -8.30 -3.42
N PHE A 380 -14.49 -7.98 -3.75
CA PHE A 380 -14.86 -7.28 -4.98
C PHE A 380 -15.70 -6.06 -4.59
N GLY A 381 -15.07 -4.90 -4.58
CA GLY A 381 -15.68 -3.61 -4.27
C GLY A 381 -15.77 -2.70 -5.49
N ASP A 382 -16.42 -1.57 -5.32
CA ASP A 382 -16.59 -0.59 -6.41
C ASP A 382 -15.27 0.14 -6.74
N THR A 383 -14.36 0.25 -5.78
CA THR A 383 -13.10 1.02 -5.90
C THR A 383 -11.85 0.18 -5.77
N ALA A 384 -11.97 -1.05 -5.25
CA ALA A 384 -10.83 -1.94 -5.09
C ALA A 384 -11.24 -3.40 -5.13
N ASN A 385 -10.43 -4.22 -5.78
CA ASN A 385 -10.51 -5.68 -5.78
C ASN A 385 -9.28 -6.26 -5.11
N SER A 386 -9.45 -7.33 -4.34
CA SER A 386 -8.32 -8.06 -3.75
C SER A 386 -8.49 -9.55 -3.85
N HIS A 387 -7.40 -10.24 -4.05
CA HIS A 387 -7.32 -11.69 -4.20
C HIS A 387 -6.21 -12.23 -3.30
N VAL A 388 -6.52 -13.20 -2.47
CA VAL A 388 -5.56 -13.88 -1.59
C VAL A 388 -5.66 -15.37 -1.80
N GLY A 389 -4.55 -16.00 -2.10
CA GLY A 389 -4.39 -17.45 -2.13
C GLY A 389 -3.44 -17.90 -1.04
N ALA A 390 -3.75 -18.99 -0.34
CA ALA A 390 -2.89 -19.53 0.70
C ALA A 390 -2.85 -21.06 0.64
N ILE A 391 -1.67 -21.60 0.87
CA ILE A 391 -1.49 -23.02 1.17
C ILE A 391 -0.87 -23.15 2.54
N SER A 392 -1.41 -24.02 3.38
CA SER A 392 -0.87 -24.27 4.72
C SER A 392 -0.84 -25.76 5.04
N PHE A 393 0.08 -26.11 5.93
CA PHE A 393 0.27 -27.45 6.44
C PHE A 393 0.21 -27.38 7.97
N SER A 394 -0.47 -28.34 8.58
CA SER A 394 -0.55 -28.49 10.04
C SER A 394 -0.04 -29.85 10.44
N LEU A 395 0.93 -29.90 11.35
CA LEU A 395 1.60 -31.11 11.82
C LEU A 395 1.45 -31.21 13.34
N PRO A 396 0.91 -32.32 13.89
CA PRO A 396 0.86 -32.52 15.33
C PRO A 396 2.29 -32.70 15.89
N LEU A 397 2.61 -31.97 16.96
CA LEU A 397 3.83 -32.14 17.71
C LEU A 397 3.59 -33.21 18.80
N GLN A 398 4.46 -34.20 18.85
CA GLN A 398 4.40 -35.31 19.85
C GLN A 398 4.87 -34.83 21.22
#